data_9f15a1f960809456b46d34d36cb05ebf
#
_entry.id   9f15a1f960809456b46d34d36cb05ebf
#
_cell.length_a   1.000
_cell.length_b   1.000
_cell.length_c   1.000
_cell.angle_alpha   90.00
_cell.angle_beta   90.00
_cell.angle_gamma   90.00
#
_symmetry.space_group_name_H-M   'P 1'
#
loop_
_entity.id
_entity.type
_entity.pdbx_description
1 polymer ?
#
loop_
_entity_poly.entity_id
_entity_poly.type
_entity_poly.pdbx_seq_one_letter_code
_entity_poly.pdbx_strand_id
1 'polypeptide(L)'
;GIINDVIYKKRNLQVGDKLFLTKPLGSGIISSAIKKNIASEKAVSKVTEVMTALNDKALEAAKELNANAVTDVTGFGLLGHLIEMIGDSEVTANIYLDNVPVIEHAKEYFNNGVYPSGSKRNFESAKENIIFSDDQESFVKILSDAQTSGGLLISAPNNNSINLDDISDRLGINIWEIGDIVSRYKNKVNIINSK
;
A
#
# COMPACT_ATOMS: atom_id res chain seq x y z
N GLY A 1 -24.37 -12.81 7.62
CA GLY A 1 -24.44 -11.60 8.47
C GLY A 1 -25.37 -10.57 7.88
N ILE A 2 -25.88 -9.66 8.70
CA ILE A 2 -26.69 -8.52 8.24
C ILE A 2 -25.71 -7.35 8.03
N ILE A 3 -25.75 -6.72 6.85
CA ILE A 3 -24.93 -5.54 6.56
C ILE A 3 -25.80 -4.31 6.89
N ASN A 4 -25.41 -3.59 7.93
CA ASN A 4 -26.12 -2.39 8.39
C ASN A 4 -25.38 -1.10 8.01
N ASP A 5 -24.32 -1.16 7.20
CA ASP A 5 -23.41 -0.05 6.93
C ASP A 5 -22.98 -0.02 5.45
N VAL A 6 -22.17 0.97 5.10
CA VAL A 6 -21.66 1.16 3.74
C VAL A 6 -20.82 -0.05 3.31
N ILE A 7 -21.13 -0.60 2.13
CA ILE A 7 -20.30 -1.62 1.48
C ILE A 7 -19.31 -0.91 0.56
N TYR A 8 -18.03 -0.96 0.91
CA TYR A 8 -16.99 -0.47 0.02
C TYR A 8 -16.72 -1.46 -1.11
N LYS A 9 -16.74 -0.96 -2.33
CA LYS A 9 -16.34 -1.74 -3.50
C LYS A 9 -14.83 -1.69 -3.66
N LYS A 10 -14.24 -2.78 -4.11
CA LYS A 10 -12.82 -2.82 -4.47
C LYS A 10 -12.54 -2.03 -5.76
N ARG A 11 -13.48 -2.02 -6.71
CA ARG A 11 -13.34 -1.38 -8.03
C ARG A 11 -14.35 -0.25 -8.16
N ASN A 12 -13.92 0.97 -7.86
CA ASN A 12 -14.70 2.19 -8.06
C ASN A 12 -13.80 3.43 -8.04
N LEU A 13 -12.58 3.30 -8.58
CA LEU A 13 -11.62 4.41 -8.67
C LEU A 13 -12.16 5.51 -9.57
N GLN A 14 -12.02 6.76 -9.14
CA GLN A 14 -12.42 7.93 -9.89
C GLN A 14 -11.20 8.78 -10.25
N VAL A 15 -11.22 9.38 -11.44
CA VAL A 15 -10.19 10.37 -11.82
C VAL A 15 -10.24 11.54 -10.84
N GLY A 16 -9.09 11.92 -10.29
CA GLY A 16 -8.97 12.97 -9.27
C GLY A 16 -8.93 12.42 -7.84
N ASP A 17 -9.19 11.12 -7.63
CA ASP A 17 -9.02 10.52 -6.30
C ASP A 17 -7.57 10.58 -5.85
N LYS A 18 -7.38 10.66 -4.54
CA LYS A 18 -6.13 10.42 -3.85
C LYS A 18 -6.06 8.98 -3.35
N LEU A 19 -4.85 8.43 -3.30
CA LEU A 19 -4.57 7.10 -2.76
C LEU A 19 -3.92 7.21 -1.40
N PHE A 20 -4.47 6.47 -0.43
CA PHE A 20 -3.97 6.45 0.94
C PHE A 20 -3.62 5.02 1.36
N LEU A 21 -2.57 4.89 2.19
CA LEU A 21 -2.16 3.64 2.81
C LEU A 21 -2.17 3.81 4.33
N THR A 22 -2.63 2.78 5.08
CA THR A 22 -2.82 2.88 6.53
C THR A 22 -1.86 2.05 7.38
N LYS A 23 -0.96 1.28 6.75
CA LYS A 23 0.16 0.59 7.43
C LYS A 23 1.37 0.56 6.50
N PRO A 24 2.59 0.57 7.07
CA PRO A 24 3.82 0.48 6.27
C PRO A 24 3.99 -0.91 5.64
N LEU A 25 4.71 -0.96 4.51
CA LEU A 25 5.07 -2.18 3.80
C LEU A 25 6.34 -2.83 4.36
N GLY A 26 6.61 -4.10 4.01
CA GLY A 26 7.85 -4.80 4.34
C GLY A 26 7.68 -5.95 5.32
N SER A 27 6.45 -6.32 5.70
CA SER A 27 6.20 -7.41 6.65
C SER A 27 6.68 -8.77 6.11
N GLY A 28 6.58 -9.03 4.81
CA GLY A 28 7.07 -10.27 4.18
C GLY A 28 8.60 -10.37 4.20
N ILE A 29 9.28 -9.27 3.91
CA ILE A 29 10.75 -9.20 3.95
C ILE A 29 11.23 -9.47 5.38
N ILE A 30 10.69 -8.77 6.40
CA ILE A 30 11.09 -8.97 7.79
C ILE A 30 10.74 -10.38 8.28
N SER A 31 9.56 -10.91 7.95
CA SER A 31 9.17 -12.30 8.28
C SER A 31 10.15 -13.32 7.68
N SER A 32 10.68 -13.04 6.48
CA SER A 32 11.72 -13.88 5.88
C SER A 32 13.07 -13.75 6.57
N ALA A 33 13.42 -12.55 7.07
CA ALA A 33 14.62 -12.36 7.89
C ALA A 33 14.51 -13.11 9.23
N ILE A 34 13.33 -13.11 9.85
CA ILE A 34 13.04 -13.91 11.07
C ILE A 34 13.26 -15.40 10.79
N LYS A 35 12.69 -15.94 9.70
CA LYS A 35 12.88 -17.36 9.32
C LYS A 35 14.33 -17.74 9.06
N LYS A 36 15.16 -16.77 8.66
CA LYS A 36 16.61 -16.96 8.46
C LYS A 36 17.44 -16.73 9.73
N ASN A 37 16.80 -16.41 10.87
CA ASN A 37 17.46 -16.05 12.14
C ASN A 37 18.45 -14.87 12.03
N ILE A 38 18.15 -13.86 11.21
CA ILE A 38 18.96 -12.67 11.03
C ILE A 38 18.23 -11.37 11.38
N ALA A 39 16.94 -11.46 11.77
CA ALA A 39 16.17 -10.30 12.18
C ALA A 39 16.58 -9.83 13.58
N SER A 40 16.76 -8.51 13.75
CA SER A 40 16.97 -7.89 15.05
C SER A 40 15.69 -7.95 15.89
N GLU A 41 15.82 -7.95 17.22
CA GLU A 41 14.68 -7.89 18.13
C GLU A 41 13.79 -6.67 17.87
N LYS A 42 14.38 -5.53 17.51
CA LYS A 42 13.67 -4.30 17.14
C LYS A 42 12.81 -4.51 15.89
N ALA A 43 13.34 -5.16 14.87
CA ALA A 43 12.59 -5.47 13.64
C ALA A 43 11.44 -6.47 13.92
N VAL A 44 11.68 -7.47 14.76
CA VAL A 44 10.65 -8.43 15.19
C VAL A 44 9.53 -7.72 15.95
N SER A 45 9.86 -6.87 16.91
CA SER A 45 8.88 -6.09 17.67
C SER A 45 8.05 -5.19 16.75
N LYS A 46 8.70 -4.44 15.84
CA LYS A 46 8.00 -3.51 14.94
C LYS A 46 7.08 -4.22 13.95
N VAL A 47 7.53 -5.30 13.33
CA VAL A 47 6.66 -6.06 12.40
C VAL A 47 5.50 -6.72 13.12
N THR A 48 5.69 -7.17 14.36
CA THR A 48 4.63 -7.73 15.20
C THR A 48 3.57 -6.68 15.51
N GLU A 49 3.98 -5.47 15.92
CA GLU A 49 3.07 -4.32 16.13
C GLU A 49 2.22 -4.06 14.88
N VAL A 50 2.86 -3.95 13.70
CA VAL A 50 2.16 -3.69 12.43
C VAL A 50 1.17 -4.81 12.10
N MET A 51 1.57 -6.09 12.26
CA MET A 51 0.73 -7.22 11.90
C MET A 51 -0.44 -7.44 12.86
N THR A 52 -0.27 -7.10 14.16
CA THR A 52 -1.32 -7.27 15.17
C THR A 52 -2.30 -6.10 15.26
N ALA A 53 -1.94 -4.92 14.72
CA ALA A 53 -2.87 -3.81 14.62
C ALA A 53 -4.07 -4.18 13.73
N LEU A 54 -5.29 -3.90 14.19
CA LEU A 54 -6.51 -4.13 13.43
C LEU A 54 -6.73 -3.01 12.38
N ASN A 55 -7.56 -3.29 11.37
CA ASN A 55 -7.94 -2.32 10.34
C ASN A 55 -9.30 -1.66 10.61
N ASP A 56 -9.89 -1.84 11.80
CA ASP A 56 -11.17 -1.24 12.19
C ASP A 56 -11.14 0.29 12.11
N LYS A 57 -10.14 0.91 12.74
CA LYS A 57 -9.94 2.37 12.69
C LYS A 57 -9.56 2.88 11.30
N ALA A 58 -8.84 2.07 10.51
CA ALA A 58 -8.57 2.38 9.11
C ALA A 58 -9.86 2.41 8.27
N LEU A 59 -10.84 1.56 8.60
CA LEU A 59 -12.15 1.59 7.98
C LEU A 59 -12.96 2.83 8.40
N GLU A 60 -12.84 3.28 9.64
CA GLU A 60 -13.42 4.57 10.09
C GLU A 60 -12.82 5.73 9.31
N ALA A 61 -11.50 5.76 9.14
CA ALA A 61 -10.83 6.75 8.31
C ALA A 61 -11.33 6.73 6.86
N ALA A 62 -11.53 5.55 6.26
CA ALA A 62 -12.09 5.44 4.92
C ALA A 62 -13.51 6.04 4.81
N LYS A 63 -14.33 5.93 5.87
CA LYS A 63 -15.64 6.57 5.93
C LYS A 63 -15.54 8.08 5.94
N GLU A 64 -14.66 8.64 6.75
CA GLU A 64 -14.47 10.08 6.86
C GLU A 64 -13.87 10.70 5.60
N LEU A 65 -12.99 9.97 4.92
CA LEU A 65 -12.44 10.35 3.63
C LEU A 65 -13.48 10.25 2.49
N ASN A 66 -14.69 9.72 2.75
CA ASN A 66 -15.69 9.42 1.73
C ASN A 66 -15.14 8.50 0.63
N ALA A 67 -14.48 7.43 1.02
CA ALA A 67 -13.76 6.55 0.11
C ALA A 67 -14.65 6.00 -1.02
N ASN A 68 -14.15 6.08 -2.25
CA ASN A 68 -14.76 5.50 -3.44
C ASN A 68 -14.47 4.01 -3.55
N ALA A 69 -13.25 3.58 -3.17
CA ALA A 69 -12.83 2.19 -3.19
C ALA A 69 -11.87 1.87 -2.04
N VAL A 70 -11.95 0.66 -1.52
CA VAL A 70 -11.11 0.17 -0.42
C VAL A 70 -10.74 -1.29 -0.66
N THR A 71 -9.49 -1.64 -0.40
CA THR A 71 -9.03 -3.03 -0.29
C THR A 71 -7.97 -3.15 0.80
N ASP A 72 -7.80 -4.33 1.38
CA ASP A 72 -6.64 -4.65 2.20
C ASP A 72 -5.42 -4.97 1.32
N VAL A 73 -4.23 -4.68 1.81
CA VAL A 73 -2.97 -5.00 1.13
C VAL A 73 -2.39 -6.25 1.78
N THR A 74 -2.45 -7.37 1.07
CA THR A 74 -2.02 -8.68 1.59
C THR A 74 -1.05 -9.39 0.64
N GLY A 75 -1.31 -10.64 0.28
CA GLY A 75 -0.39 -11.54 -0.40
C GLY A 75 0.16 -11.09 -1.75
N PHE A 76 -0.54 -10.22 -2.47
CA PHE A 76 -0.08 -9.70 -3.77
C PHE A 76 0.76 -8.40 -3.66
N GLY A 77 0.97 -7.90 -2.44
CA GLY A 77 1.64 -6.62 -2.21
C GLY A 77 0.82 -5.41 -2.66
N LEU A 78 1.35 -4.21 -2.45
CA LEU A 78 0.66 -2.97 -2.83
C LEU A 78 0.32 -2.94 -4.33
N LEU A 79 1.30 -3.23 -5.18
CA LEU A 79 1.12 -3.12 -6.63
C LEU A 79 0.09 -4.13 -7.18
N GLY A 80 0.11 -5.37 -6.70
CA GLY A 80 -0.84 -6.38 -7.13
C GLY A 80 -2.28 -6.02 -6.76
N HIS A 81 -2.51 -5.55 -5.52
CA HIS A 81 -3.84 -5.11 -5.08
C HIS A 81 -4.30 -3.83 -5.80
N LEU A 82 -3.40 -2.87 -6.07
CA LEU A 82 -3.72 -1.66 -6.82
C LEU A 82 -4.11 -1.98 -8.28
N ILE A 83 -3.34 -2.85 -8.95
CA ILE A 83 -3.65 -3.31 -10.31
C ILE A 83 -5.03 -4.02 -10.35
N GLU A 84 -5.34 -4.80 -9.32
CA GLU A 84 -6.65 -5.46 -9.19
C GLU A 84 -7.79 -4.44 -8.94
N MET A 85 -7.55 -3.39 -8.14
CA MET A 85 -8.50 -2.28 -7.94
C MET A 85 -8.78 -1.54 -9.24
N ILE A 86 -7.75 -1.28 -10.05
CA ILE A 86 -7.89 -0.63 -11.36
C ILE A 86 -8.69 -1.54 -12.30
N GLY A 87 -8.40 -2.83 -12.33
CA GLY A 87 -9.07 -3.78 -13.22
C GLY A 87 -9.04 -3.33 -14.67
N ASP A 88 -10.22 -3.20 -15.27
CA ASP A 88 -10.41 -2.75 -16.66
C ASP A 88 -10.85 -1.27 -16.74
N SER A 89 -10.81 -0.53 -15.63
CA SER A 89 -11.17 0.88 -15.59
C SER A 89 -10.20 1.71 -16.44
N GLU A 90 -10.70 2.77 -17.07
CA GLU A 90 -9.91 3.68 -17.91
C GLU A 90 -9.16 4.73 -17.05
N VAL A 91 -8.43 4.25 -16.04
CA VAL A 91 -7.64 5.09 -15.15
C VAL A 91 -6.20 4.58 -15.00
N THR A 92 -5.31 5.46 -14.61
CA THR A 92 -3.93 5.18 -14.20
C THR A 92 -3.74 5.68 -12.78
N ALA A 93 -3.07 4.91 -11.93
CA ALA A 93 -2.62 5.32 -10.62
C ALA A 93 -1.18 5.82 -10.69
N ASN A 94 -0.91 7.02 -10.21
CA ASN A 94 0.44 7.50 -9.92
C ASN A 94 0.77 7.16 -8.47
N ILE A 95 1.92 6.54 -8.23
CA ILE A 95 2.44 6.27 -6.89
C ILE A 95 3.65 7.17 -6.65
N TYR A 96 3.57 7.98 -5.60
CA TYR A 96 4.64 8.85 -5.11
C TYR A 96 5.61 8.02 -4.27
N LEU A 97 6.73 7.63 -4.87
CA LEU A 97 7.63 6.62 -4.31
C LEU A 97 8.11 6.97 -2.89
N ASP A 98 8.45 8.25 -2.70
CA ASP A 98 8.98 8.74 -1.42
C ASP A 98 7.93 8.80 -0.30
N ASN A 99 6.64 8.79 -0.66
CA ASN A 99 5.53 8.85 0.29
C ASN A 99 5.11 7.47 0.80
N VAL A 100 5.55 6.38 0.14
CA VAL A 100 5.15 5.04 0.57
C VAL A 100 5.90 4.63 1.82
N PRO A 101 5.22 4.42 2.95
CA PRO A 101 5.86 4.03 4.20
C PRO A 101 6.39 2.60 4.13
N VAL A 102 7.59 2.39 4.63
CA VAL A 102 8.23 1.06 4.74
C VAL A 102 8.68 0.85 6.17
N ILE A 103 8.45 -0.34 6.73
CA ILE A 103 8.89 -0.70 8.09
C ILE A 103 10.40 -0.52 8.19
N GLU A 104 10.85 0.11 9.27
CA GLU A 104 12.28 0.25 9.58
C GLU A 104 12.99 -1.11 9.46
N HIS A 105 14.19 -1.13 8.92
CA HIS A 105 15.00 -2.32 8.60
C HIS A 105 14.52 -3.16 7.38
N ALA A 106 13.30 -3.04 6.87
CA ALA A 106 12.89 -3.86 5.71
C ALA A 106 13.74 -3.55 4.47
N LYS A 107 14.07 -2.27 4.22
CA LYS A 107 14.97 -1.87 3.13
C LYS A 107 16.39 -2.45 3.30
N GLU A 108 16.90 -2.47 4.53
CA GLU A 108 18.21 -3.04 4.85
C GLU A 108 18.24 -4.54 4.58
N TYR A 109 17.25 -5.30 5.09
CA TYR A 109 17.17 -6.73 4.80
C TYR A 109 17.01 -7.03 3.32
N PHE A 110 16.20 -6.25 2.61
CA PHE A 110 16.06 -6.37 1.16
C PHE A 110 17.42 -6.18 0.44
N ASN A 111 18.15 -5.12 0.78
CA ASN A 111 19.48 -4.83 0.20
C ASN A 111 20.52 -5.93 0.53
N ASN A 112 20.35 -6.62 1.66
CA ASN A 112 21.14 -7.78 2.06
C ASN A 112 20.64 -9.11 1.45
N GLY A 113 19.79 -9.05 0.41
CA GLY A 113 19.33 -10.21 -0.36
C GLY A 113 18.19 -10.99 0.29
N VAL A 114 17.47 -10.41 1.26
CA VAL A 114 16.24 -11.00 1.83
C VAL A 114 15.06 -10.56 1.00
N TYR A 115 14.73 -11.35 -0.02
CA TYR A 115 13.56 -11.10 -0.85
C TYR A 115 12.73 -12.37 -0.99
N PRO A 116 11.49 -12.41 -0.43
CA PRO A 116 10.65 -13.60 -0.44
C PRO A 116 10.30 -14.03 -1.87
N SER A 117 10.27 -15.34 -2.12
CA SER A 117 9.94 -15.88 -3.46
C SER A 117 8.53 -15.47 -3.91
N GLY A 118 7.58 -15.32 -2.98
CA GLY A 118 6.24 -14.79 -3.26
C GLY A 118 6.30 -13.35 -3.77
N SER A 119 7.05 -12.49 -3.10
CA SER A 119 7.24 -11.08 -3.47
C SER A 119 7.93 -10.94 -4.84
N LYS A 120 8.89 -11.83 -5.14
CA LYS A 120 9.51 -11.89 -6.46
C LYS A 120 8.49 -12.20 -7.56
N ARG A 121 7.64 -13.21 -7.35
CA ARG A 121 6.57 -13.54 -8.31
C ARG A 121 5.56 -12.41 -8.46
N ASN A 122 5.21 -11.71 -7.38
CA ASN A 122 4.34 -10.55 -7.43
C ASN A 122 4.92 -9.45 -8.31
N PHE A 123 6.22 -9.14 -8.16
CA PHE A 123 6.91 -8.15 -8.99
C PHE A 123 6.87 -8.53 -10.47
N GLU A 124 7.25 -9.76 -10.82
CA GLU A 124 7.24 -10.23 -12.22
C GLU A 124 5.82 -10.18 -12.82
N SER A 125 4.80 -10.53 -12.05
CA SER A 125 3.39 -10.45 -12.50
C SER A 125 2.89 -9.01 -12.69
N ALA A 126 3.37 -8.08 -11.86
CA ALA A 126 2.94 -6.68 -11.91
C ALA A 126 3.66 -5.87 -13.01
N LYS A 127 4.89 -6.26 -13.36
CA LYS A 127 5.86 -5.50 -14.16
C LYS A 127 5.30 -4.96 -15.48
N GLU A 128 4.49 -5.75 -16.19
CA GLU A 128 3.90 -5.34 -17.48
C GLU A 128 2.86 -4.23 -17.35
N ASN A 129 2.32 -4.02 -16.14
CA ASN A 129 1.30 -3.02 -15.86
C ASN A 129 1.86 -1.73 -15.25
N ILE A 130 3.18 -1.62 -15.09
CA ILE A 130 3.83 -0.55 -14.33
C ILE A 130 4.84 0.17 -15.23
N ILE A 131 4.92 1.49 -15.09
CA ILE A 131 6.02 2.31 -15.63
C ILE A 131 6.87 2.77 -14.46
N PHE A 132 8.16 2.52 -14.52
CA PHE A 132 9.17 2.98 -13.57
C PHE A 132 10.54 3.09 -14.25
N SER A 133 11.48 3.84 -13.68
CA SER A 133 12.86 3.96 -14.16
C SER A 133 13.77 2.92 -13.48
N ASP A 134 14.92 2.65 -14.07
CA ASP A 134 15.85 1.61 -13.58
C ASP A 134 16.32 1.85 -12.14
N ASP A 135 16.51 3.11 -11.75
CA ASP A 135 16.90 3.50 -10.40
C ASP A 135 15.80 3.25 -9.36
N GLN A 136 14.53 3.18 -9.77
CA GLN A 136 13.38 2.88 -8.92
C GLN A 136 13.14 1.38 -8.71
N GLU A 137 13.75 0.49 -9.51
CA GLU A 137 13.42 -0.94 -9.54
C GLU A 137 13.54 -1.60 -8.15
N SER A 138 14.55 -1.27 -7.38
CA SER A 138 14.73 -1.82 -6.04
C SER A 138 13.56 -1.50 -5.10
N PHE A 139 13.07 -0.26 -5.16
CA PHE A 139 11.93 0.13 -4.34
C PHE A 139 10.60 -0.46 -4.87
N VAL A 140 10.43 -0.52 -6.20
CA VAL A 140 9.26 -1.17 -6.84
C VAL A 140 9.16 -2.65 -6.44
N LYS A 141 10.28 -3.34 -6.28
CA LYS A 141 10.30 -4.69 -5.71
C LYS A 141 9.77 -4.73 -4.27
N ILE A 142 10.10 -3.73 -3.44
CA ILE A 142 9.55 -3.61 -2.07
C ILE A 142 8.04 -3.35 -2.11
N LEU A 143 7.52 -2.55 -3.06
CA LEU A 143 6.08 -2.34 -3.23
C LEU A 143 5.33 -3.63 -3.60
N SER A 144 6.03 -4.62 -4.14
CA SER A 144 5.49 -5.95 -4.47
C SER A 144 5.62 -6.95 -3.31
N ASP A 145 6.18 -6.54 -2.15
CA ASP A 145 6.34 -7.43 -1.00
C ASP A 145 4.99 -7.91 -0.48
N ALA A 146 4.86 -9.24 -0.33
CA ALA A 146 3.66 -9.86 0.21
C ALA A 146 3.47 -9.44 1.68
N GLN A 147 2.32 -8.86 2.00
CA GLN A 147 2.04 -8.39 3.35
C GLN A 147 1.24 -9.42 4.14
N THR A 148 1.61 -9.62 5.40
CA THR A 148 0.80 -10.33 6.40
C THR A 148 0.06 -9.29 7.22
N SER A 149 -1.27 -9.34 7.22
CA SER A 149 -2.12 -8.39 7.94
C SER A 149 -1.75 -6.92 7.63
N GLY A 150 -1.61 -6.60 6.35
CA GLY A 150 -1.29 -5.25 5.91
C GLY A 150 -2.43 -4.27 6.14
N GLY A 151 -2.19 -3.01 5.80
CA GLY A 151 -3.15 -1.92 5.95
C GLY A 151 -4.20 -1.90 4.84
N LEU A 152 -5.08 -0.91 4.91
CA LEU A 152 -6.01 -0.61 3.83
C LEU A 152 -5.33 0.28 2.79
N LEU A 153 -5.60 -0.02 1.51
CA LEU A 153 -5.41 0.87 0.39
C LEU A 153 -6.77 1.52 0.09
N ILE A 154 -6.82 2.84 0.21
CA ILE A 154 -8.05 3.63 0.12
C ILE A 154 -7.92 4.59 -1.06
N SER A 155 -8.93 4.63 -1.92
CA SER A 155 -9.10 5.68 -2.93
C SER A 155 -10.25 6.58 -2.52
N ALA A 156 -10.01 7.87 -2.39
CA ALA A 156 -11.00 8.84 -1.94
C ALA A 156 -10.88 10.17 -2.72
N PRO A 157 -11.99 10.93 -2.85
CA PRO A 157 -11.96 12.23 -3.50
C PRO A 157 -10.92 13.17 -2.90
N ASN A 158 -10.22 13.92 -3.74
CA ASN A 158 -9.35 14.99 -3.27
C ASN A 158 -10.21 16.10 -2.61
N ASN A 159 -10.19 16.15 -1.30
CA ASN A 159 -10.94 17.13 -0.51
C ASN A 159 -10.01 17.94 0.38
N ASN A 160 -9.67 19.14 -0.04
CA ASN A 160 -8.79 20.05 0.71
C ASN A 160 -9.34 20.50 2.08
N SER A 161 -10.63 20.21 2.37
CA SER A 161 -11.23 20.52 3.68
C SER A 161 -10.95 19.45 4.72
N ILE A 162 -10.41 18.30 4.33
CA ILE A 162 -10.06 17.20 5.22
C ILE A 162 -8.60 17.33 5.64
N ASN A 163 -8.36 17.41 6.94
CA ASN A 163 -7.04 17.35 7.52
C ASN A 163 -6.71 15.90 7.91
N LEU A 164 -5.76 15.28 7.21
CA LEU A 164 -5.33 13.90 7.47
C LEU A 164 -4.71 13.72 8.87
N ASP A 165 -3.98 14.73 9.34
CA ASP A 165 -3.32 14.68 10.66
C ASP A 165 -4.39 14.63 11.77
N ASP A 166 -5.46 15.42 11.65
CA ASP A 166 -6.57 15.40 12.61
C ASP A 166 -7.28 14.03 12.68
N ILE A 167 -7.47 13.37 11.52
CA ILE A 167 -8.04 12.02 11.47
C ILE A 167 -7.08 11.02 12.10
N SER A 168 -5.80 11.08 11.74
CA SER A 168 -4.74 10.21 12.24
C SER A 168 -4.63 10.29 13.76
N ASP A 169 -4.56 11.50 14.31
CA ASP A 169 -4.43 11.75 15.75
C ASP A 169 -5.66 11.24 16.53
N ARG A 170 -6.86 11.56 16.05
CA ARG A 170 -8.11 11.16 16.70
C ARG A 170 -8.34 9.64 16.68
N LEU A 171 -8.00 8.98 15.59
CA LEU A 171 -8.14 7.53 15.46
C LEU A 171 -6.93 6.76 16.02
N GLY A 172 -5.79 7.45 16.26
CA GLY A 172 -4.55 6.83 16.71
C GLY A 172 -3.94 5.89 15.68
N ILE A 173 -4.04 6.22 14.40
CA ILE A 173 -3.44 5.48 13.28
C ILE A 173 -2.66 6.43 12.38
N ASN A 174 -1.75 5.88 11.58
CA ASN A 174 -1.12 6.66 10.52
C ASN A 174 -1.89 6.51 9.21
N ILE A 175 -1.98 7.60 8.44
CA ILE A 175 -2.56 7.62 7.10
C ILE A 175 -1.57 8.36 6.19
N TRP A 176 -1.11 7.73 5.13
CA TRP A 176 -0.17 8.33 4.18
C TRP A 176 -0.84 8.50 2.83
N GLU A 177 -0.83 9.72 2.28
CA GLU A 177 -1.14 9.97 0.88
C GLU A 177 0.03 9.46 0.03
N ILE A 178 -0.19 8.39 -0.73
CA ILE A 178 0.82 7.70 -1.51
C ILE A 178 0.69 7.89 -3.02
N GLY A 179 -0.32 8.62 -3.48
CA GLY A 179 -0.53 8.81 -4.91
C GLY A 179 -1.88 9.41 -5.28
N ASP A 180 -2.18 9.40 -6.56
CA ASP A 180 -3.43 9.87 -7.12
C ASP A 180 -3.89 9.02 -8.33
N ILE A 181 -5.16 9.24 -8.72
CA ILE A 181 -5.79 8.59 -9.87
C ILE A 181 -5.98 9.62 -10.98
N VAL A 182 -5.47 9.30 -12.16
CA VAL A 182 -5.61 10.12 -13.36
C VAL A 182 -6.30 9.33 -14.49
N SER A 183 -6.72 10.04 -15.54
CA SER A 183 -7.21 9.37 -16.75
C SER A 183 -6.15 8.43 -17.32
N ARG A 184 -6.59 7.32 -17.94
CA ARG A 184 -5.69 6.32 -18.52
C ARG A 184 -4.70 6.99 -19.49
N TYR A 185 -3.43 6.81 -19.19
CA TYR A 185 -2.37 7.33 -20.03
C TYR A 185 -1.73 6.23 -20.87
N LYS A 186 -1.07 5.27 -20.24
CA LYS A 186 -0.35 4.20 -20.94
C LYS A 186 -0.48 2.85 -20.20
N ASN A 187 -0.04 2.81 -18.97
CA ASN A 187 -0.08 1.63 -18.10
C ASN A 187 -1.06 1.85 -16.95
N LYS A 188 -1.32 0.80 -16.17
CA LYS A 188 -2.20 0.89 -14.99
C LYS A 188 -1.57 1.70 -13.86
N VAL A 189 -0.25 1.59 -13.67
CA VAL A 189 0.46 2.25 -12.59
C VAL A 189 1.69 2.97 -13.11
N ASN A 190 1.92 4.21 -12.68
CA ASN A 190 3.15 4.96 -12.85
C ASN A 190 3.82 5.14 -11.49
N ILE A 191 5.11 4.86 -11.43
CA ILE A 191 5.92 5.18 -10.26
C ILE A 191 6.61 6.50 -10.53
N ILE A 192 6.40 7.48 -9.68
CA ILE A 192 6.97 8.83 -9.83
C ILE A 192 7.64 9.25 -8.53
N ASN A 193 8.69 10.03 -8.63
CA ASN A 193 9.30 10.68 -7.47
C ASN A 193 8.40 11.83 -7.02
N SER A 194 8.32 12.09 -5.73
CA SER A 194 7.60 13.25 -5.22
C SER A 194 8.21 14.53 -5.78
N LYS A 195 7.36 15.50 -6.13
CA LYS A 195 7.82 16.81 -6.60
C LYS A 195 8.41 17.62 -5.46
#